data_73e0b324781fd020fe3b36d0ec6d1444
#
_entry.id   73e0b324781fd020fe3b36d0ec6d1444
#
_cell.length_a   1.000
_cell.length_b   1.000
_cell.length_c   1.000
_cell.angle_alpha   90.00
_cell.angle_beta   90.00
_cell.angle_gamma   90.00
#
_symmetry.space_group_name_H-M   'P 1'
#
loop_
_entity.id
_entity.type
_entity.pdbx_description
1 polymer ?
#
loop_
_entity_poly.entity_id
_entity_poly.type
_entity_poly.pdbx_seq_one_letter_code
_entity_poly.pdbx_strand_id
1 'polypeptide(L)'
;MIDSINQMTNDYYKSENLISTKEHFSTSGKYKLIVETYITKPGCWNYTKGIIHNIETGSVIQEIKRNYCVFHHSFFFKNNQEWLFCGKTYYSQCFINLETGEIFDNSTESKPDSFCWANVKSNPNGNIIIVEQCIWGGPYEIGFYDFTDPSIGWTELEFDNYQENYYLNIEWNYESKWLDNDTFEYIQKEDYSTKFQKFYDELTVEEELESSAIENDLVSRMYYRVVLKKIDNKMRFMVTESSPQHLIEIQNNNE
;
A
#
# COMPACT_ATOMS: atom_id res chain seq x y z
N MET A 1 3.73 14.91 -26.36
CA MET A 1 3.51 13.44 -26.17
C MET A 1 2.54 13.17 -25.02
N ILE A 2 2.65 13.82 -23.86
CA ILE A 2 1.71 13.66 -22.72
C ILE A 2 0.30 14.15 -23.08
N ASP A 3 0.17 15.27 -23.76
CA ASP A 3 -1.15 15.80 -24.18
C ASP A 3 -1.87 14.91 -25.19
N SER A 4 -1.13 14.21 -26.05
CA SER A 4 -1.73 13.25 -26.99
C SER A 4 -2.24 11.99 -26.29
N ILE A 5 -1.57 11.53 -25.22
CA ILE A 5 -2.02 10.39 -24.40
C ILE A 5 -3.27 10.79 -23.63
N ASN A 6 -3.31 11.99 -23.04
CA ASN A 6 -4.47 12.50 -22.32
C ASN A 6 -5.70 12.68 -23.23
N GLN A 7 -5.51 13.10 -24.48
CA GLN A 7 -6.60 13.17 -25.46
C GLN A 7 -7.11 11.79 -25.87
N MET A 8 -6.23 10.83 -26.10
CA MET A 8 -6.64 9.45 -26.46
C MET A 8 -7.39 8.74 -25.32
N THR A 9 -7.06 9.04 -24.07
CA THR A 9 -7.69 8.37 -22.91
C THR A 9 -9.06 8.96 -22.56
N ASN A 10 -9.41 10.18 -22.97
CA ASN A 10 -10.72 10.77 -22.69
C ASN A 10 -11.88 9.95 -23.28
N ASP A 11 -11.66 9.29 -24.41
CA ASP A 11 -12.67 8.43 -25.03
C ASP A 11 -12.98 7.17 -24.22
N TYR A 12 -12.11 6.76 -23.31
CA TYR A 12 -12.32 5.58 -22.46
C TYR A 12 -13.35 5.83 -21.35
N TYR A 13 -13.50 7.09 -20.91
CA TYR A 13 -14.38 7.48 -19.81
C TYR A 13 -15.81 7.85 -20.26
N LYS A 14 -16.23 7.39 -21.44
CA LYS A 14 -17.61 7.57 -21.91
C LYS A 14 -18.57 6.68 -21.13
N SER A 15 -19.81 7.15 -20.97
CA SER A 15 -20.84 6.42 -20.21
C SER A 15 -21.11 5.02 -20.75
N GLU A 16 -20.96 4.82 -22.06
CA GLU A 16 -21.12 3.51 -22.72
C GLU A 16 -20.07 2.48 -22.30
N ASN A 17 -18.93 2.92 -21.80
CA ASN A 17 -17.83 2.09 -21.32
C ASN A 17 -17.89 1.85 -19.81
N LEU A 18 -18.80 2.50 -19.09
CA LEU A 18 -18.93 2.36 -17.63
C LEU A 18 -19.47 0.98 -17.26
N ILE A 19 -18.74 0.24 -16.44
CA ILE A 19 -19.12 -1.11 -16.01
C ILE A 19 -19.45 -1.20 -14.53
N SER A 20 -18.91 -0.30 -13.70
CA SER A 20 -19.24 -0.28 -12.26
C SER A 20 -18.96 1.08 -11.63
N THR A 21 -19.67 1.33 -10.53
CA THR A 21 -19.49 2.49 -9.66
C THR A 21 -19.45 2.02 -8.22
N LYS A 22 -18.46 2.47 -7.43
CA LYS A 22 -18.32 2.17 -6.00
C LYS A 22 -18.14 3.46 -5.23
N GLU A 23 -18.72 3.50 -4.03
CA GLU A 23 -18.56 4.63 -3.11
C GLU A 23 -17.69 4.24 -1.92
N HIS A 24 -16.80 5.14 -1.54
CA HIS A 24 -15.93 5.00 -0.38
C HIS A 24 -16.02 6.28 0.44
N PHE A 25 -16.19 6.14 1.74
CA PHE A 25 -16.30 7.27 2.65
C PHE A 25 -14.99 7.49 3.38
N SER A 26 -14.66 8.76 3.61
CA SER A 26 -13.54 9.14 4.44
C SER A 26 -13.77 8.77 5.89
N THR A 27 -12.71 8.72 6.69
CA THR A 27 -12.76 8.32 8.10
C THR A 27 -13.69 9.22 8.93
N SER A 28 -13.72 10.53 8.64
CA SER A 28 -14.64 11.47 9.30
C SER A 28 -16.07 11.40 8.78
N GLY A 29 -16.30 10.78 7.63
CA GLY A 29 -17.58 10.81 6.92
C GLY A 29 -17.90 12.13 6.22
N LYS A 30 -16.99 13.12 6.22
CA LYS A 30 -17.20 14.42 5.56
C LYS A 30 -17.02 14.35 4.04
N TYR A 31 -16.22 13.39 3.56
CA TYR A 31 -15.88 13.26 2.16
C TYR A 31 -16.26 11.90 1.61
N LYS A 32 -16.55 11.87 0.33
CA LYS A 32 -16.87 10.66 -0.41
C LYS A 32 -16.06 10.59 -1.70
N LEU A 33 -15.46 9.45 -1.94
CA LEU A 33 -14.84 9.10 -3.21
C LEU A 33 -15.77 8.16 -3.96
N ILE A 34 -16.18 8.56 -5.17
CA ILE A 34 -16.88 7.70 -6.11
C ILE A 34 -15.84 7.19 -7.11
N VAL A 35 -15.68 5.87 -7.18
CA VAL A 35 -14.80 5.21 -8.16
C VAL A 35 -15.64 4.61 -9.27
N GLU A 36 -15.47 5.13 -10.47
CA GLU A 36 -16.07 4.62 -11.69
C GLU A 36 -15.03 3.77 -12.44
N THR A 37 -15.45 2.58 -12.89
CA THR A 37 -14.59 1.66 -13.65
C THR A 37 -15.13 1.53 -15.07
N TYR A 38 -14.24 1.61 -16.05
CA TYR A 38 -14.56 1.61 -17.48
C TYR A 38 -13.79 0.52 -18.21
N ILE A 39 -14.42 -0.05 -19.24
CA ILE A 39 -13.81 -1.01 -20.15
C ILE A 39 -14.23 -0.70 -21.59
N THR A 40 -13.27 -0.59 -22.50
CA THR A 40 -13.58 -0.24 -23.91
C THR A 40 -13.92 -1.46 -24.76
N LYS A 41 -13.38 -2.62 -24.41
CA LYS A 41 -13.66 -3.90 -25.09
C LYS A 41 -13.28 -5.08 -24.18
N PRO A 42 -13.87 -6.27 -24.39
CA PRO A 42 -13.50 -7.47 -23.65
C PRO A 42 -11.99 -7.76 -23.74
N GLY A 43 -11.37 -8.14 -22.62
CA GLY A 43 -9.96 -8.52 -22.54
C GLY A 43 -8.96 -7.35 -22.54
N CYS A 44 -9.43 -6.10 -22.55
CA CYS A 44 -8.55 -4.96 -22.34
C CYS A 44 -8.45 -4.57 -20.85
N TRP A 45 -7.46 -3.77 -20.54
CA TRP A 45 -7.29 -3.18 -19.21
C TRP A 45 -8.46 -2.27 -18.84
N ASN A 46 -8.84 -2.28 -17.57
CA ASN A 46 -9.79 -1.33 -17.04
C ASN A 46 -9.15 0.05 -16.87
N TYR A 47 -9.98 1.07 -17.00
CA TYR A 47 -9.65 2.45 -16.66
C TYR A 47 -10.54 2.86 -15.50
N THR A 48 -10.04 3.70 -14.61
CA THR A 48 -10.80 4.12 -13.44
C THR A 48 -10.76 5.64 -13.29
N LYS A 49 -11.84 6.18 -12.73
CA LYS A 49 -11.97 7.59 -12.41
C LYS A 49 -12.46 7.74 -10.98
N GLY A 50 -11.75 8.51 -10.18
CA GLY A 50 -12.17 8.90 -8.85
C GLY A 50 -12.78 10.29 -8.86
N ILE A 51 -13.99 10.45 -8.29
CA ILE A 51 -14.65 11.74 -8.11
C ILE A 51 -14.79 11.97 -6.61
N ILE A 52 -14.16 13.03 -6.12
CA ILE A 52 -14.11 13.34 -4.70
C ILE A 52 -15.15 14.43 -4.39
N HIS A 53 -16.03 14.15 -3.46
CA HIS A 53 -17.10 15.07 -3.03
C HIS A 53 -16.93 15.47 -1.58
N ASN A 54 -17.22 16.74 -1.30
CA ASN A 54 -17.59 17.16 0.04
C ASN A 54 -19.09 16.83 0.25
N ILE A 55 -19.41 16.03 1.26
CA ILE A 55 -20.77 15.52 1.49
C ILE A 55 -21.69 16.64 1.99
N GLU A 56 -21.18 17.54 2.82
CA GLU A 56 -21.97 18.62 3.40
C GLU A 56 -22.41 19.64 2.35
N THR A 57 -21.48 20.02 1.45
CA THR A 57 -21.77 21.02 0.41
C THR A 57 -22.29 20.41 -0.89
N GLY A 58 -22.12 19.10 -1.07
CA GLY A 58 -22.40 18.40 -2.33
C GLY A 58 -21.41 18.74 -3.47
N SER A 59 -20.40 19.57 -3.21
CA SER A 59 -19.45 20.01 -4.24
C SER A 59 -18.45 18.93 -4.59
N VAL A 60 -18.05 18.90 -5.87
CA VAL A 60 -16.89 18.11 -6.31
C VAL A 60 -15.62 18.87 -5.95
N ILE A 61 -14.75 18.24 -5.20
CA ILE A 61 -13.43 18.76 -4.84
C ILE A 61 -12.45 18.51 -5.97
N GLN A 62 -12.36 17.27 -6.45
CA GLN A 62 -11.44 16.86 -7.49
C GLN A 62 -11.99 15.69 -8.30
N GLU A 63 -11.51 15.57 -9.54
CA GLU A 63 -11.70 14.42 -10.41
C GLU A 63 -10.32 13.90 -10.87
N ILE A 64 -10.02 12.65 -10.58
CA ILE A 64 -8.77 12.00 -10.94
C ILE A 64 -9.05 10.86 -11.92
N LYS A 65 -8.55 11.00 -13.14
CA LYS A 65 -8.58 9.94 -14.15
C LYS A 65 -7.33 9.09 -14.04
N ARG A 66 -7.52 7.79 -13.84
CA ARG A 66 -6.44 6.83 -13.83
C ARG A 66 -6.50 6.00 -15.11
N ASN A 67 -5.47 6.07 -15.92
CA ASN A 67 -5.40 5.38 -17.20
C ASN A 67 -5.06 3.89 -17.08
N TYR A 68 -5.20 3.29 -15.90
CA TYR A 68 -4.68 1.97 -15.61
C TYR A 68 -5.39 1.31 -14.42
N CYS A 69 -5.91 0.09 -14.64
CA CYS A 69 -6.38 -0.83 -13.60
C CYS A 69 -7.22 -0.27 -12.42
N VAL A 70 -7.00 -0.85 -11.25
CA VAL A 70 -7.70 -0.54 -10.00
C VAL A 70 -7.36 0.87 -9.51
N PHE A 71 -8.36 1.58 -9.02
CA PHE A 71 -8.18 2.87 -8.36
C PHE A 71 -7.76 2.63 -6.91
N HIS A 72 -6.45 2.48 -6.69
CA HIS A 72 -5.91 2.40 -5.35
C HIS A 72 -6.09 3.74 -4.64
N HIS A 73 -6.53 3.70 -3.39
CA HIS A 73 -6.77 4.89 -2.59
C HIS A 73 -6.71 4.59 -1.10
N SER A 74 -6.35 5.60 -0.32
CA SER A 74 -6.37 5.52 1.15
C SER A 74 -6.68 6.89 1.73
N PHE A 75 -7.62 6.94 2.68
CA PHE A 75 -7.88 8.14 3.48
C PHE A 75 -7.01 8.10 4.72
N PHE A 76 -6.44 9.25 5.10
CA PHE A 76 -5.64 9.38 6.32
C PHE A 76 -5.68 10.81 6.85
N PHE A 77 -5.15 11.02 8.06
CA PHE A 77 -5.04 12.33 8.66
C PHE A 77 -3.60 12.83 8.63
N LYS A 78 -3.43 14.13 8.36
CA LYS A 78 -2.19 14.88 8.53
C LYS A 78 -2.53 16.22 9.17
N ASN A 79 -1.93 16.50 10.34
CA ASN A 79 -2.17 17.75 11.08
C ASN A 79 -3.66 18.05 11.29
N ASN A 80 -4.45 17.04 11.67
CA ASN A 80 -5.91 17.10 11.85
C ASN A 80 -6.73 17.43 10.59
N GLN A 81 -6.13 17.47 9.41
CA GLN A 81 -6.80 17.59 8.13
C GLN A 81 -6.90 16.20 7.48
N GLU A 82 -8.00 15.97 6.76
CA GLU A 82 -8.17 14.73 6.03
C GLU A 82 -7.54 14.80 4.65
N TRP A 83 -6.84 13.73 4.31
CA TRP A 83 -6.12 13.58 3.04
C TRP A 83 -6.57 12.31 2.33
N LEU A 84 -6.45 12.34 1.01
CA LEU A 84 -6.64 11.18 0.15
C LEU A 84 -5.37 10.91 -0.64
N PHE A 85 -4.85 9.68 -0.52
CA PHE A 85 -3.90 9.13 -1.46
C PHE A 85 -4.64 8.50 -2.65
N CYS A 86 -4.14 8.71 -3.86
CA CYS A 86 -4.48 7.91 -5.06
C CYS A 86 -3.39 8.06 -6.12
N GLY A 87 -3.36 7.16 -7.09
CA GLY A 87 -2.43 7.24 -8.23
C GLY A 87 -3.12 7.71 -9.51
N LYS A 88 -2.46 8.52 -10.33
CA LYS A 88 -2.92 8.90 -11.67
C LYS A 88 -2.47 7.92 -12.75
N THR A 89 -1.23 7.47 -12.66
CA THR A 89 -0.62 6.50 -13.57
C THR A 89 -0.03 5.36 -12.77
N TYR A 90 0.54 4.38 -13.45
CA TYR A 90 1.21 3.27 -12.77
C TYR A 90 2.33 3.74 -11.85
N TYR A 91 3.06 4.79 -12.24
CA TYR A 91 4.24 5.28 -11.54
C TYR A 91 4.02 6.57 -10.75
N SER A 92 2.84 7.18 -10.82
CA SER A 92 2.61 8.46 -10.16
C SER A 92 1.74 8.32 -8.93
N GLN A 93 2.21 8.90 -7.84
CA GLN A 93 1.46 9.06 -6.61
C GLN A 93 0.83 10.46 -6.59
N CYS A 94 -0.36 10.54 -6.02
CA CYS A 94 -1.10 11.78 -5.88
C CYS A 94 -1.72 11.84 -4.48
N PHE A 95 -1.51 12.96 -3.81
CA PHE A 95 -2.10 13.25 -2.52
C PHE A 95 -2.97 14.50 -2.63
N ILE A 96 -4.13 14.45 -2.01
CA ILE A 96 -5.11 15.54 -2.03
C ILE A 96 -5.43 15.92 -0.61
N ASN A 97 -5.22 17.19 -0.26
CA ASN A 97 -5.77 17.75 0.96
C ASN A 97 -7.26 17.99 0.73
N LEU A 98 -8.12 17.25 1.43
CA LEU A 98 -9.57 17.29 1.18
C LEU A 98 -10.24 18.57 1.68
N GLU A 99 -9.62 19.32 2.59
CA GLU A 99 -10.16 20.58 3.08
C GLU A 99 -9.85 21.75 2.14
N THR A 100 -8.65 21.76 1.53
CA THR A 100 -8.24 22.84 0.62
C THR A 100 -8.48 22.50 -0.85
N GLY A 101 -8.58 21.21 -1.19
CA GLY A 101 -8.62 20.72 -2.57
C GLY A 101 -7.25 20.73 -3.26
N GLU A 102 -6.19 21.07 -2.55
CA GLU A 102 -4.84 21.13 -3.09
C GLU A 102 -4.30 19.73 -3.42
N ILE A 103 -3.64 19.61 -4.57
CA ILE A 103 -3.09 18.35 -5.09
C ILE A 103 -1.56 18.43 -5.07
N PHE A 104 -0.95 17.38 -4.55
CA PHE A 104 0.48 17.14 -4.58
C PHE A 104 0.73 15.86 -5.36
N ASP A 105 1.45 15.90 -6.46
CA ASP A 105 1.73 14.74 -7.28
C ASP A 105 3.15 14.75 -7.86
N ASN A 106 3.67 13.56 -8.13
CA ASN A 106 4.97 13.36 -8.76
C ASN A 106 4.86 12.90 -10.22
N SER A 107 3.73 13.15 -10.89
CA SER A 107 3.46 12.68 -12.25
C SER A 107 4.41 13.25 -13.32
N THR A 108 5.13 14.32 -13.01
CA THR A 108 6.14 14.95 -13.88
C THR A 108 7.55 14.41 -13.66
N GLU A 109 7.76 13.68 -12.58
CA GLU A 109 9.05 13.06 -12.30
C GLU A 109 9.23 11.78 -13.10
N SER A 110 10.19 11.76 -14.01
CA SER A 110 10.60 10.55 -14.72
C SER A 110 11.61 9.75 -13.89
N LYS A 111 11.18 9.29 -12.71
CA LYS A 111 12.02 8.36 -11.93
C LYS A 111 11.73 6.95 -12.42
N PRO A 112 12.74 6.23 -12.95
CA PRO A 112 12.58 4.83 -13.38
C PRO A 112 12.24 3.89 -12.22
N ASP A 113 12.42 4.36 -10.97
CA ASP A 113 12.27 3.59 -9.74
C ASP A 113 10.96 3.90 -8.98
N SER A 114 9.98 4.55 -9.63
CA SER A 114 8.69 4.76 -9.01
C SER A 114 7.86 3.49 -9.02
N PHE A 115 7.39 3.11 -7.85
CA PHE A 115 6.61 1.91 -7.61
C PHE A 115 5.11 2.18 -7.72
N CYS A 116 4.35 1.13 -8.05
CA CYS A 116 2.91 1.14 -7.87
C CYS A 116 2.61 1.05 -6.37
N TRP A 117 1.95 2.06 -5.84
CA TRP A 117 1.47 2.06 -4.46
C TRP A 117 0.02 1.61 -4.40
N ALA A 118 -0.26 0.60 -3.58
CA ALA A 118 -1.60 0.04 -3.42
C ALA A 118 -2.31 0.62 -2.19
N ASN A 119 -1.60 0.75 -1.08
CA ASN A 119 -2.14 1.25 0.18
C ASN A 119 -1.18 2.23 0.83
N VAL A 120 -1.76 3.17 1.59
CA VAL A 120 -1.01 4.16 2.38
C VAL A 120 -1.64 4.27 3.77
N LYS A 121 -0.81 4.27 4.80
CA LYS A 121 -1.21 4.62 6.18
C LYS A 121 -0.26 5.68 6.70
N SER A 122 -0.76 6.61 7.50
CA SER A 122 0.08 7.63 8.14
C SER A 122 0.34 7.30 9.61
N ASN A 123 1.43 7.84 10.15
CA ASN A 123 1.58 7.97 11.60
C ASN A 123 0.55 8.96 12.17
N PRO A 124 0.38 9.07 13.49
CA PRO A 124 -0.67 9.89 14.09
C PRO A 124 -0.67 11.37 13.68
N ASN A 125 0.50 11.98 13.43
CA ASN A 125 0.58 13.37 12.99
C ASN A 125 0.63 13.55 11.45
N GLY A 126 0.70 12.45 10.68
CA GLY A 126 0.73 12.47 9.23
C GLY A 126 2.06 12.88 8.59
N ASN A 127 3.16 12.87 9.34
CA ASN A 127 4.47 13.26 8.84
C ASN A 127 5.32 12.08 8.31
N ILE A 128 4.91 10.87 8.62
CA ILE A 128 5.47 9.65 8.05
C ILE A 128 4.33 8.85 7.46
N ILE A 129 4.50 8.38 6.25
CA ILE A 129 3.59 7.43 5.62
C ILE A 129 4.29 6.09 5.43
N ILE A 130 3.55 5.03 5.65
CA ILE A 130 3.92 3.67 5.29
C ILE A 130 3.11 3.27 4.07
N VAL A 131 3.74 2.67 3.08
CA VAL A 131 3.13 2.31 1.82
C VAL A 131 3.36 0.83 1.49
N GLU A 132 2.36 0.22 0.92
CA GLU A 132 2.46 -1.06 0.25
C GLU A 132 2.73 -0.79 -1.22
N GLN A 133 3.91 -1.15 -1.69
CA GLN A 133 4.43 -0.82 -3.01
C GLN A 133 4.96 -2.05 -3.74
N CYS A 134 4.96 -2.02 -5.06
CA CYS A 134 5.59 -3.07 -5.85
C CYS A 134 6.25 -2.51 -7.11
N ILE A 135 7.36 -3.15 -7.51
CA ILE A 135 7.90 -3.02 -8.86
C ILE A 135 7.03 -3.86 -9.80
N TRP A 136 6.95 -3.48 -11.06
CA TRP A 136 6.22 -4.22 -12.07
C TRP A 136 6.57 -5.73 -12.05
N GLY A 137 5.57 -6.56 -11.71
CA GLY A 137 5.72 -8.01 -11.65
C GLY A 137 6.50 -8.55 -10.45
N GLY A 138 6.90 -7.67 -9.52
CA GLY A 138 7.53 -8.05 -8.25
C GLY A 138 6.51 -8.27 -7.13
N PRO A 139 6.95 -8.84 -6.01
CA PRO A 139 6.14 -8.91 -4.79
C PRO A 139 5.88 -7.50 -4.24
N TYR A 140 4.84 -7.37 -3.42
CA TYR A 140 4.61 -6.15 -2.67
C TYR A 140 5.62 -6.02 -1.53
N GLU A 141 6.16 -4.82 -1.39
CA GLU A 141 7.10 -4.44 -0.35
C GLU A 141 6.54 -3.29 0.48
N ILE A 142 7.07 -3.10 1.68
CA ILE A 142 6.71 -1.99 2.55
C ILE A 142 7.80 -0.93 2.49
N GLY A 143 7.41 0.30 2.17
CA GLY A 143 8.26 1.48 2.23
C GLY A 143 7.77 2.47 3.29
N PHE A 144 8.69 3.21 3.88
CA PHE A 144 8.42 4.34 4.75
C PHE A 144 8.90 5.61 4.10
N TYR A 145 8.08 6.66 4.14
CA TYR A 145 8.41 7.93 3.50
C TYR A 145 8.23 9.10 4.47
N ASP A 146 9.18 10.02 4.45
CA ASP A 146 8.99 11.33 5.07
C ASP A 146 7.95 12.11 4.27
N PHE A 147 6.87 12.46 4.92
CA PHE A 147 5.74 13.20 4.37
C PHE A 147 5.50 14.51 5.13
N THR A 148 6.56 15.07 5.74
CA THR A 148 6.48 16.28 6.55
C THR A 148 5.98 17.46 5.74
N ASP A 149 6.54 17.67 4.55
CA ASP A 149 6.12 18.73 3.62
C ASP A 149 5.85 18.16 2.22
N PRO A 150 4.58 17.83 1.90
CA PRO A 150 4.23 17.29 0.59
C PRO A 150 4.50 18.22 -0.59
N SER A 151 4.66 19.53 -0.35
CA SER A 151 4.92 20.51 -1.41
C SER A 151 6.31 20.37 -2.04
N ILE A 152 7.25 19.80 -1.30
CA ILE A 152 8.60 19.48 -1.78
C ILE A 152 8.77 18.02 -2.17
N GLY A 153 7.68 17.24 -2.10
CA GLY A 153 7.67 15.80 -2.35
C GLY A 153 7.81 14.97 -1.08
N TRP A 154 8.06 13.69 -1.28
CA TRP A 154 8.25 12.72 -0.20
C TRP A 154 9.48 11.87 -0.48
N THR A 155 10.26 11.62 0.56
CA THR A 155 11.54 10.91 0.46
C THR A 155 11.48 9.61 1.24
N GLU A 156 11.92 8.53 0.62
CA GLU A 156 12.00 7.24 1.29
C GLU A 156 12.97 7.29 2.47
N LEU A 157 12.53 6.73 3.59
CA LEU A 157 13.35 6.58 4.79
C LEU A 157 14.10 5.26 4.68
N GLU A 158 15.42 5.33 4.62
CA GLU A 158 16.27 4.16 4.58
C GLU A 158 16.11 3.31 5.85
N PHE A 159 16.28 2.02 5.72
CA PHE A 159 16.43 1.13 6.87
C PHE A 159 17.88 1.09 7.33
N ASP A 160 18.09 1.34 8.63
CA ASP A 160 19.39 1.17 9.26
C ASP A 160 19.49 -0.26 9.83
N ASN A 161 20.61 -0.92 9.61
CA ASN A 161 20.84 -2.33 9.96
C ASN A 161 19.97 -3.33 9.15
N TYR A 162 19.70 -3.02 7.89
CA TYR A 162 19.09 -3.97 6.97
C TYR A 162 20.03 -5.16 6.80
N GLN A 163 19.69 -6.28 7.42
CA GLN A 163 20.29 -7.57 7.04
C GLN A 163 19.62 -7.99 5.74
N GLU A 164 20.40 -8.23 4.69
CA GLU A 164 19.96 -8.51 3.31
C GLU A 164 18.93 -9.65 3.17
N ASN A 165 18.63 -10.36 4.26
CA ASN A 165 17.76 -11.53 4.29
C ASN A 165 16.36 -11.26 4.87
N TYR A 166 16.06 -10.04 5.33
CA TYR A 166 14.72 -9.72 5.80
C TYR A 166 13.92 -9.05 4.70
N TYR A 167 13.34 -9.83 3.81
CA TYR A 167 12.18 -9.34 3.07
C TYR A 167 11.10 -9.04 4.10
N LEU A 168 10.68 -7.79 4.16
CA LEU A 168 9.58 -7.38 5.03
C LEU A 168 8.27 -7.98 4.47
N ASN A 169 8.04 -9.26 4.73
CA ASN A 169 6.75 -9.93 4.49
C ASN A 169 5.72 -9.41 5.48
N ILE A 170 5.48 -8.11 5.45
CA ILE A 170 4.45 -7.48 6.25
C ILE A 170 3.13 -7.78 5.54
N GLU A 171 2.33 -8.66 6.11
CA GLU A 171 0.95 -8.75 5.70
C GLU A 171 0.23 -7.48 6.15
N TRP A 172 -0.10 -6.62 5.18
CA TRP A 172 -0.76 -5.33 5.40
C TRP A 172 -2.05 -5.40 6.24
N ASN A 173 -2.69 -6.55 6.28
CA ASN A 173 -3.97 -6.75 6.96
C ASN A 173 -3.83 -7.20 8.43
N TYR A 174 -2.64 -7.54 8.90
CA TYR A 174 -2.45 -7.94 10.29
C TYR A 174 -2.03 -6.73 11.12
N GLU A 175 -2.45 -6.69 12.36
CA GLU A 175 -2.28 -5.77 13.48
C GLU A 175 -1.09 -4.78 13.46
N SER A 176 -0.67 -4.34 12.26
CA SER A 176 0.36 -3.33 12.11
C SER A 176 -0.19 -1.97 12.55
N LYS A 177 0.52 -1.27 13.42
CA LYS A 177 0.08 0.00 13.98
C LYS A 177 1.23 0.92 14.34
N TRP A 178 0.95 2.20 14.30
CA TRP A 178 1.79 3.18 14.95
C TRP A 178 1.57 3.15 16.46
N LEU A 179 2.66 3.04 17.24
CA LEU A 179 2.63 3.16 18.70
C LEU A 179 2.69 4.61 19.13
N ASP A 180 3.43 5.42 18.39
CA ASP A 180 3.56 6.88 18.52
C ASP A 180 3.93 7.50 17.16
N ASN A 181 4.40 8.74 17.12
CA ASN A 181 4.75 9.42 15.87
C ASN A 181 5.99 8.85 15.17
N ASP A 182 6.87 8.19 15.90
CA ASP A 182 8.16 7.72 15.40
C ASP A 182 8.32 6.20 15.47
N THR A 183 7.37 5.51 16.10
CA THR A 183 7.48 4.08 16.39
C THR A 183 6.35 3.29 15.75
N PHE A 184 6.70 2.37 14.87
CA PHE A 184 5.78 1.47 14.19
C PHE A 184 5.99 0.03 14.63
N GLU A 185 4.90 -0.67 14.89
CA GLU A 185 4.88 -2.09 15.24
C GLU A 185 4.19 -2.89 14.14
N TYR A 186 4.79 -3.98 13.73
CA TYR A 186 4.17 -4.92 12.81
C TYR A 186 4.45 -6.37 13.22
N ILE A 187 3.68 -7.29 12.63
CA ILE A 187 3.88 -8.73 12.80
C ILE A 187 4.50 -9.26 11.52
N GLN A 188 5.71 -9.78 11.65
CA GLN A 188 6.37 -10.51 10.58
C GLN A 188 5.92 -11.97 10.63
N LYS A 189 5.70 -12.55 9.45
CA LYS A 189 5.29 -13.91 9.26
C LYS A 189 6.39 -14.66 8.52
N GLU A 190 6.78 -15.79 9.06
CA GLU A 190 7.73 -16.68 8.44
C GLU A 190 7.13 -18.07 8.29
N ASP A 191 7.33 -18.70 7.14
CA ASP A 191 6.88 -20.06 6.90
C ASP A 191 7.83 -21.02 7.61
N TYR A 192 7.26 -22.02 8.27
CA TYR A 192 7.98 -23.00 9.09
C TYR A 192 7.57 -24.41 8.68
N SER A 193 8.55 -25.25 8.36
CA SER A 193 8.30 -26.67 8.08
C SER A 193 8.20 -27.45 9.40
N THR A 194 7.04 -28.04 9.65
CA THR A 194 6.84 -28.91 10.81
C THR A 194 7.58 -30.23 10.67
N LYS A 195 7.80 -30.70 9.44
CA LYS A 195 8.54 -31.92 9.14
C LYS A 195 10.01 -31.80 9.52
N PHE A 196 10.64 -30.69 9.09
CA PHE A 196 12.07 -30.48 9.30
C PHE A 196 12.39 -29.67 10.54
N GLN A 197 11.36 -29.06 11.19
CA GLN A 197 11.51 -28.15 12.33
C GLN A 197 12.47 -26.99 12.04
N LYS A 198 12.34 -26.42 10.84
CA LYS A 198 13.16 -25.32 10.32
C LYS A 198 12.29 -24.26 9.68
N PHE A 199 12.79 -23.03 9.67
CA PHE A 199 12.22 -21.97 8.84
C PHE A 199 12.46 -22.26 7.36
N TYR A 200 11.63 -21.69 6.49
CA TYR A 200 11.70 -21.93 5.05
C TYR A 200 13.07 -21.54 4.47
N ASP A 201 13.66 -20.45 4.94
CA ASP A 201 14.98 -19.97 4.54
C ASP A 201 16.17 -20.81 5.06
N GLU A 202 15.92 -21.69 6.03
CA GLU A 202 16.90 -22.64 6.58
C GLU A 202 16.85 -24.02 5.90
N LEU A 203 15.85 -24.24 5.03
CA LEU A 203 15.71 -25.50 4.30
C LEU A 203 16.76 -25.62 3.20
N THR A 204 17.29 -26.84 3.00
CA THR A 204 18.02 -27.14 1.77
C THR A 204 17.04 -27.27 0.60
N VAL A 205 17.53 -27.19 -0.64
CA VAL A 205 16.70 -27.35 -1.85
C VAL A 205 15.94 -28.68 -1.84
N GLU A 206 16.56 -29.78 -1.35
CA GLU A 206 15.92 -31.07 -1.24
C GLU A 206 14.81 -31.06 -0.17
N GLU A 207 15.08 -30.47 0.99
CA GLU A 207 14.09 -30.32 2.07
C GLU A 207 12.92 -29.43 1.65
N GLU A 208 13.18 -28.35 0.90
CA GLU A 208 12.15 -27.48 0.35
C GLU A 208 11.23 -28.23 -0.62
N LEU A 209 11.81 -29.02 -1.55
CA LEU A 209 11.03 -29.85 -2.48
C LEU A 209 10.19 -30.90 -1.75
N GLU A 210 10.75 -31.52 -0.73
CA GLU A 210 10.01 -32.49 0.09
C GLU A 210 8.92 -31.83 0.93
N SER A 211 9.18 -30.68 1.54
CA SER A 211 8.20 -29.91 2.31
C SER A 211 7.05 -29.45 1.43
N SER A 212 7.36 -28.93 0.24
CA SER A 212 6.35 -28.47 -0.73
C SER A 212 5.47 -29.61 -1.28
N ALA A 213 5.98 -30.85 -1.28
CA ALA A 213 5.23 -32.03 -1.72
C ALA A 213 4.24 -32.56 -0.66
N ILE A 214 4.38 -32.13 0.59
CA ILE A 214 3.49 -32.51 1.68
C ILE A 214 2.40 -31.46 1.78
N GLU A 215 1.16 -31.86 1.52
CA GLU A 215 0.00 -31.01 1.70
C GLU A 215 -0.04 -30.48 3.15
N ASN A 216 0.06 -29.16 3.29
CA ASN A 216 0.04 -28.43 4.56
C ASN A 216 1.31 -28.49 5.45
N ASP A 217 2.45 -28.95 5.00
CA ASP A 217 3.67 -28.91 5.85
C ASP A 217 4.14 -27.47 6.15
N LEU A 218 3.99 -26.55 5.19
CA LEU A 218 4.32 -25.13 5.34
C LEU A 218 3.18 -24.27 5.91
N VAL A 219 2.14 -24.88 6.46
CA VAL A 219 0.98 -24.17 7.03
C VAL A 219 1.28 -23.60 8.42
N SER A 220 2.26 -24.15 9.10
CA SER A 220 2.72 -23.59 10.38
C SER A 220 3.53 -22.35 10.14
N ARG A 221 2.99 -21.19 10.55
CA ARG A 221 3.64 -19.90 10.40
C ARG A 221 4.01 -19.36 11.77
N MET A 222 5.24 -18.90 11.88
CA MET A 222 5.66 -18.18 13.06
C MET A 222 5.42 -16.69 12.88
N TYR A 223 4.93 -16.05 13.93
CA TYR A 223 4.67 -14.62 13.96
C TYR A 223 5.63 -13.94 14.91
N TYR A 224 6.32 -12.91 14.42
CA TYR A 224 7.22 -12.10 15.24
C TYR A 224 6.67 -10.68 15.33
N ARG A 225 6.71 -10.12 16.51
CA ARG A 225 6.45 -8.70 16.70
C ARG A 225 7.74 -7.94 16.44
N VAL A 226 7.73 -7.09 15.44
CA VAL A 226 8.84 -6.23 15.08
C VAL A 226 8.48 -4.79 15.35
N VAL A 227 9.39 -4.06 15.98
CA VAL A 227 9.24 -2.63 16.26
C VAL A 227 10.30 -1.87 15.47
N LEU A 228 9.84 -0.91 14.67
CA LEU A 228 10.68 0.04 13.93
C LEU A 228 10.55 1.42 14.56
N LYS A 229 11.67 2.08 14.75
CA LYS A 229 11.70 3.46 15.26
C LYS A 229 12.44 4.38 14.30
N LYS A 230 11.83 5.54 13.99
CA LYS A 230 12.53 6.61 13.27
C LYS A 230 13.57 7.23 14.18
N ILE A 231 14.84 7.16 13.78
CA ILE A 231 15.97 7.82 14.44
C ILE A 231 16.73 8.57 13.36
N ASP A 232 16.86 9.90 13.52
CA ASP A 232 17.30 10.79 12.44
C ASP A 232 16.36 10.63 11.22
N ASN A 233 16.88 10.36 10.04
CA ASN A 233 16.08 10.12 8.83
C ASN A 233 16.04 8.64 8.41
N LYS A 234 16.18 7.72 9.39
CA LYS A 234 16.20 6.27 9.13
C LYS A 234 15.23 5.54 10.03
N MET A 235 14.66 4.45 9.49
CA MET A 235 13.90 3.49 10.29
C MET A 235 14.85 2.43 10.84
N ARG A 236 14.94 2.32 12.16
CA ARG A 236 15.78 1.31 12.83
C ARG A 236 14.95 0.19 13.39
N PHE A 237 15.40 -1.02 13.14
CA PHE A 237 14.84 -2.21 13.77
C PHE A 237 15.17 -2.18 15.27
N MET A 238 14.11 -2.13 16.07
CA MET A 238 14.17 -2.26 17.52
C MET A 238 13.55 -3.61 17.87
N VAL A 239 14.30 -4.69 17.66
CA VAL A 239 13.82 -6.03 18.04
C VAL A 239 13.84 -6.11 19.55
N THR A 240 12.70 -5.87 20.17
CA THR A 240 12.51 -6.18 21.58
C THR A 240 12.14 -7.67 21.68
N GLU A 241 13.10 -8.48 22.08
CA GLU A 241 12.97 -9.93 22.34
C GLU A 241 12.08 -10.67 21.35
N SER A 242 12.70 -11.28 20.34
CA SER A 242 12.04 -12.23 19.45
C SER A 242 11.75 -13.53 20.19
N SER A 243 10.75 -13.54 21.04
CA SER A 243 10.13 -14.77 21.48
C SER A 243 9.10 -15.16 20.43
N PRO A 244 9.17 -16.35 19.82
CA PRO A 244 8.10 -16.84 18.97
C PRO A 244 6.81 -16.89 19.80
N GLN A 245 5.90 -15.92 19.56
CA GLN A 245 4.75 -15.73 20.44
C GLN A 245 3.64 -16.77 20.23
N HIS A 246 3.74 -17.71 19.40
CA HIS A 246 2.89 -18.92 19.21
C HIS A 246 2.97 -19.40 17.76
N LEU A 247 3.11 -20.70 17.61
CA LEU A 247 2.65 -21.43 16.42
C LEU A 247 1.12 -21.29 16.39
N ILE A 248 0.59 -20.49 15.50
CA ILE A 248 -0.84 -20.47 15.25
C ILE A 248 -1.09 -21.48 14.14
N GLU A 249 -1.61 -22.65 14.49
CA GLU A 249 -2.21 -23.54 13.51
C GLU A 249 -3.35 -22.77 12.84
N ILE A 250 -3.19 -22.50 11.56
CA ILE A 250 -4.30 -22.01 10.75
C ILE A 250 -5.24 -23.19 10.61
N GLN A 251 -6.28 -23.26 11.45
CA GLN A 251 -7.42 -24.11 11.14
C GLN A 251 -7.99 -23.63 9.82
N ASN A 252 -7.87 -24.46 8.80
CA ASN A 252 -8.62 -24.28 7.55
C ASN A 252 -10.11 -24.34 7.92
N ASN A 253 -10.69 -23.20 8.18
CA ASN A 253 -12.14 -23.05 8.15
C ASN A 253 -12.56 -23.11 6.68
N ASN A 254 -12.67 -24.34 6.18
CA ASN A 254 -13.52 -24.64 5.04
C ASN A 254 -14.96 -24.61 5.58
N GLU A 255 -15.61 -23.46 5.46
CA GLU A 255 -17.06 -23.32 5.35
C GLU A 255 -17.38 -22.22 4.32
#